data_6325354b17e809bbd3b6efd1918f9990
#
_entry.id   6325354b17e809bbd3b6efd1918f9990
#
_cell.length_a   1.000
_cell.length_b   1.000
_cell.length_c   1.000
_cell.angle_alpha   90.00
_cell.angle_beta   90.00
_cell.angle_gamma   90.00
#
_symmetry.space_group_name_H-M   'P 1'
#
loop_
_entity.id
_entity.type
_entity.pdbx_description
1 polymer ?
#
loop_
_entity_poly.entity_id
_entity_poly.type
_entity_poly.pdbx_seq_one_letter_code
_entity_poly.pdbx_strand_id
1 'polypeptide(L)'
;MIDAITKVVRTSRQMHNEIAREPTPEELAEKLGMPIERVRKVLKIVKEPLSLESPIGDEEDSHLGDFIEDKSAILPIDAAIQSNLRETTTRVLASLTPREERILRMRFGIGMNKDHTLQEVGQQFSVTRERIRQIEAKALRKLKHPSRSKVLRSFLDH
;
A
#
# COMPACT_ATOMS: atom_id res chain seq x y z
N MET A 1 -10.57 -10.90 -24.64
CA MET A 1 -10.79 -11.56 -23.34
C MET A 1 -12.25 -12.01 -23.19
N ILE A 2 -13.22 -11.19 -23.50
CA ILE A 2 -14.66 -11.51 -23.44
C ILE A 2 -14.99 -12.77 -24.25
N ASP A 3 -14.49 -12.90 -25.49
CA ASP A 3 -14.71 -14.09 -26.32
C ASP A 3 -14.18 -15.39 -25.69
N ALA A 4 -13.07 -15.31 -24.96
CA ALA A 4 -12.52 -16.45 -24.25
C ALA A 4 -13.42 -16.87 -23.07
N ILE A 5 -13.96 -15.89 -22.35
CA ILE A 5 -14.91 -16.13 -21.25
C ILE A 5 -16.17 -16.81 -21.79
N THR A 6 -16.76 -16.25 -22.86
CA THR A 6 -17.96 -16.80 -23.47
C THR A 6 -17.75 -18.23 -23.97
N LYS A 7 -16.60 -18.51 -24.61
CA LYS A 7 -16.26 -19.87 -25.06
C LYS A 7 -16.13 -20.84 -23.90
N VAL A 8 -15.39 -20.47 -22.84
CA VAL A 8 -15.18 -21.33 -21.67
C VAL A 8 -16.52 -21.63 -21.00
N VAL A 9 -17.35 -20.62 -20.74
CA VAL A 9 -18.66 -20.81 -20.09
C VAL A 9 -19.59 -21.69 -20.94
N ARG A 10 -19.65 -21.42 -22.24
CA ARG A 10 -20.50 -22.24 -23.17
C ARG A 10 -20.04 -23.68 -23.21
N THR A 11 -18.76 -23.92 -23.35
CA THR A 11 -18.20 -25.28 -23.40
C THR A 11 -18.35 -26.00 -22.06
N SER A 12 -18.18 -25.30 -20.94
CA SER A 12 -18.41 -25.85 -19.60
C SER A 12 -19.87 -26.34 -19.43
N ARG A 13 -20.84 -25.51 -19.83
CA ARG A 13 -22.27 -25.91 -19.79
C ARG A 13 -22.58 -27.10 -20.70
N GLN A 14 -21.98 -27.10 -21.90
CA GLN A 14 -22.16 -28.21 -22.84
C GLN A 14 -21.58 -29.52 -22.28
N MET A 15 -20.36 -29.48 -21.72
CA MET A 15 -19.73 -30.65 -21.10
C MET A 15 -20.49 -31.10 -19.85
N HIS A 16 -21.00 -30.18 -19.05
CA HIS A 16 -21.82 -30.51 -17.90
C HIS A 16 -23.06 -31.35 -18.30
N ASN A 17 -23.72 -30.99 -19.41
CA ASN A 17 -24.85 -31.74 -19.93
C ASN A 17 -24.46 -33.11 -20.53
N GLU A 18 -23.23 -33.24 -21.08
CA GLU A 18 -22.72 -34.50 -21.66
C GLU A 18 -22.28 -35.49 -20.60
N ILE A 19 -21.62 -35.05 -19.54
CA ILE A 19 -20.99 -35.89 -18.51
C ILE A 19 -21.70 -35.85 -17.16
N ALA A 20 -22.80 -35.09 -17.03
CA ALA A 20 -23.60 -34.92 -15.80
C ALA A 20 -22.80 -34.54 -14.54
N ARG A 21 -21.61 -33.94 -14.69
CA ARG A 21 -20.77 -33.37 -13.64
C ARG A 21 -20.08 -32.10 -14.11
N GLU A 22 -19.57 -31.32 -13.19
CA GLU A 22 -18.74 -30.18 -13.57
C GLU A 22 -17.42 -30.65 -14.24
N PRO A 23 -17.09 -30.11 -15.44
CA PRO A 23 -15.84 -30.45 -16.12
C PRO A 23 -14.64 -29.85 -15.39
N THR A 24 -13.55 -30.61 -15.34
CA THR A 24 -12.31 -30.11 -14.77
C THR A 24 -11.65 -29.07 -15.67
N PRO A 25 -10.81 -28.16 -15.13
CA PRO A 25 -10.09 -27.19 -15.95
C PRO A 25 -9.20 -27.83 -17.01
N GLU A 26 -8.70 -29.05 -16.77
CA GLU A 26 -7.91 -29.87 -17.67
C GLU A 26 -8.74 -30.31 -18.89
N GLU A 27 -9.93 -30.86 -18.66
CA GLU A 27 -10.88 -31.30 -19.69
C GLU A 27 -11.35 -30.12 -20.55
N LEU A 28 -11.60 -28.98 -19.92
CA LEU A 28 -11.94 -27.74 -20.63
C LEU A 28 -10.79 -27.23 -21.51
N ALA A 29 -9.54 -27.32 -21.01
CA ALA A 29 -8.35 -26.92 -21.75
C ALA A 29 -8.15 -27.79 -23.00
N GLU A 30 -8.33 -29.11 -22.90
CA GLU A 30 -8.24 -30.06 -24.00
C GLU A 30 -9.33 -29.78 -25.05
N LYS A 31 -10.60 -29.67 -24.64
CA LYS A 31 -11.74 -29.45 -25.56
C LYS A 31 -11.68 -28.10 -26.26
N LEU A 32 -11.11 -27.07 -25.62
CA LEU A 32 -10.96 -25.72 -26.16
C LEU A 32 -9.66 -25.50 -26.93
N GLY A 33 -8.68 -26.40 -26.83
CA GLY A 33 -7.35 -26.24 -27.41
C GLY A 33 -6.57 -25.05 -26.82
N MET A 34 -6.80 -24.75 -25.54
CA MET A 34 -6.17 -23.61 -24.86
C MET A 34 -5.27 -24.08 -23.71
N PRO A 35 -4.19 -23.32 -23.37
CA PRO A 35 -3.38 -23.61 -22.21
C PRO A 35 -4.21 -23.63 -20.93
N ILE A 36 -3.98 -24.62 -20.07
CA ILE A 36 -4.70 -24.79 -18.79
C ILE A 36 -4.66 -23.55 -17.90
N GLU A 37 -3.52 -22.85 -17.88
CA GLU A 37 -3.36 -21.61 -17.11
C GLU A 37 -4.34 -20.50 -17.56
N ARG A 38 -4.60 -20.43 -18.86
CA ARG A 38 -5.55 -19.50 -19.43
C ARG A 38 -6.98 -19.84 -19.05
N VAL A 39 -7.33 -21.13 -19.04
CA VAL A 39 -8.66 -21.59 -18.59
C VAL A 39 -8.86 -21.30 -17.11
N ARG A 40 -7.88 -21.61 -16.26
CA ARG A 40 -7.92 -21.30 -14.81
C ARG A 40 -8.08 -19.79 -14.55
N LYS A 41 -7.39 -18.95 -15.33
CA LYS A 41 -7.49 -17.49 -15.23
C LYS A 41 -8.87 -16.98 -15.60
N VAL A 42 -9.46 -17.53 -16.69
CA VAL A 42 -10.81 -17.21 -17.11
C VAL A 42 -11.85 -17.65 -16.07
N LEU A 43 -11.76 -18.85 -15.54
CA LEU A 43 -12.67 -19.37 -14.51
C LEU A 43 -12.65 -18.51 -13.23
N LYS A 44 -11.50 -17.94 -12.85
CA LYS A 44 -11.43 -17.00 -11.73
C LYS A 44 -12.16 -15.68 -11.99
N ILE A 45 -12.14 -15.19 -13.24
CA ILE A 45 -12.77 -13.93 -13.63
C ILE A 45 -14.30 -14.09 -13.78
N VAL A 46 -14.77 -15.27 -14.16
CA VAL A 46 -16.20 -15.58 -14.37
C VAL A 46 -16.98 -15.68 -13.07
N LYS A 47 -16.31 -15.87 -11.91
CA LYS A 47 -17.01 -15.93 -10.63
C LYS A 47 -17.76 -14.61 -10.38
N GLU A 48 -19.06 -14.71 -10.18
CA GLU A 48 -19.89 -13.57 -9.81
C GLU A 48 -19.49 -13.07 -8.42
N PRO A 49 -19.47 -11.73 -8.20
CA PRO A 49 -19.21 -11.19 -6.88
C PRO A 49 -20.36 -11.55 -5.92
N LEU A 50 -20.00 -11.92 -4.71
CA LEU A 50 -20.97 -12.13 -3.62
C LEU A 50 -21.28 -10.78 -2.97
N SER A 51 -22.54 -10.56 -2.59
CA SER A 51 -22.90 -9.38 -1.80
C SER A 51 -22.36 -9.50 -0.38
N LEU A 52 -21.82 -8.41 0.16
CA LEU A 52 -21.41 -8.34 1.57
C LEU A 52 -22.60 -8.39 2.54
N GLU A 53 -23.81 -8.07 2.06
CA GLU A 53 -25.05 -8.14 2.83
C GLU A 53 -25.68 -9.55 2.78
N SER A 54 -25.00 -10.52 2.20
CA SER A 54 -25.48 -11.92 2.21
C SER A 54 -25.53 -12.43 3.65
N PRO A 55 -26.69 -12.92 4.14
CA PRO A 55 -26.82 -13.45 5.49
C PRO A 55 -25.98 -14.73 5.64
N ILE A 56 -25.40 -14.93 6.82
CA ILE A 56 -24.63 -16.12 7.17
C ILE A 56 -25.34 -16.83 8.33
N GLY A 57 -25.72 -18.08 8.10
CA GLY A 57 -26.45 -18.89 9.06
C GLY A 57 -27.95 -18.62 9.07
N ASP A 58 -28.62 -19.09 10.12
CA ASP A 58 -30.10 -18.96 10.30
C ASP A 58 -30.51 -17.68 11.07
N GLU A 59 -29.53 -16.89 11.53
CA GLU A 59 -29.76 -15.64 12.25
C GLU A 59 -29.69 -14.46 11.26
N GLU A 60 -30.78 -13.67 11.22
CA GLU A 60 -30.93 -12.53 10.29
C GLU A 60 -29.93 -11.37 10.56
N ASP A 61 -29.24 -11.38 11.70
CA ASP A 61 -28.38 -10.28 12.15
C ASP A 61 -26.92 -10.38 11.70
N SER A 62 -26.47 -11.51 11.11
CA SER A 62 -25.09 -11.73 10.71
C SER A 62 -24.91 -11.72 9.19
N HIS A 63 -24.10 -10.80 8.69
CA HIS A 63 -23.80 -10.64 7.26
C HIS A 63 -22.34 -10.99 6.93
N LEU A 64 -22.06 -11.36 5.68
CA LEU A 64 -20.71 -11.68 5.22
C LEU A 64 -19.71 -10.54 5.47
N GLY A 65 -20.18 -9.28 5.39
CA GLY A 65 -19.36 -8.10 5.66
C GLY A 65 -18.80 -8.02 7.08
N ASP A 66 -19.51 -8.56 8.07
CA ASP A 66 -19.11 -8.51 9.49
C ASP A 66 -17.89 -9.38 9.79
N PHE A 67 -17.62 -10.37 8.93
CA PHE A 67 -16.48 -11.29 9.06
C PHE A 67 -15.26 -10.88 8.25
N ILE A 68 -15.35 -9.79 7.47
CA ILE A 68 -14.23 -9.31 6.65
C ILE A 68 -13.50 -8.22 7.40
N GLU A 69 -12.26 -8.51 7.79
CA GLU A 69 -11.38 -7.56 8.47
C GLU A 69 -10.97 -6.41 7.52
N ASP A 70 -11.09 -5.18 8.00
CA ASP A 70 -10.51 -4.01 7.32
C ASP A 70 -9.00 -3.93 7.58
N LYS A 71 -8.22 -4.43 6.64
CA LYS A 71 -6.75 -4.39 6.69
C LYS A 71 -6.18 -2.98 6.48
N SER A 72 -7.01 -2.01 6.08
CA SER A 72 -6.59 -0.62 5.90
C SER A 72 -6.74 0.20 7.18
N ALA A 73 -7.46 -0.31 8.16
CA ALA A 73 -7.63 0.36 9.45
C ALA A 73 -6.29 0.43 10.19
N ILE A 74 -5.93 1.64 10.62
CA ILE A 74 -4.72 1.87 11.41
C ILE A 74 -4.96 1.36 12.83
N LEU A 75 -4.16 0.39 13.27
CA LEU A 75 -4.23 -0.11 14.63
C LEU A 75 -3.91 1.01 15.64
N PRO A 76 -4.58 1.06 16.79
CA PRO A 76 -4.31 2.07 17.82
C PRO A 76 -2.82 2.11 18.26
N ILE A 77 -2.16 0.96 18.28
CA ILE A 77 -0.73 0.84 18.59
C ILE A 77 0.10 1.55 17.53
N ASP A 78 -0.18 1.33 16.25
CA ASP A 78 0.54 1.96 15.15
C ASP A 78 0.32 3.48 15.13
N ALA A 79 -0.90 3.93 15.41
CA ALA A 79 -1.22 5.35 15.56
C ALA A 79 -0.42 6.00 16.69
N ALA A 80 -0.29 5.32 17.84
CA ALA A 80 0.51 5.79 18.97
C ALA A 80 2.01 5.86 18.63
N ILE A 81 2.55 4.83 17.94
CA ILE A 81 3.95 4.80 17.48
C ILE A 81 4.20 5.94 16.49
N GLN A 82 3.32 6.16 15.52
CA GLN A 82 3.45 7.25 14.54
C GLN A 82 3.40 8.63 15.21
N SER A 83 2.52 8.83 16.20
CA SER A 83 2.43 10.06 16.96
C SER A 83 3.71 10.33 17.75
N ASN A 84 4.24 9.32 18.44
CA ASN A 84 5.48 9.41 19.18
C ASN A 84 6.70 9.66 18.29
N LEU A 85 6.76 8.98 17.12
CA LEU A 85 7.80 9.23 16.11
C LEU A 85 7.75 10.68 15.61
N ARG A 86 6.57 11.23 15.32
CA ARG A 86 6.39 12.61 14.88
C ARG A 86 6.86 13.61 15.93
N GLU A 87 6.49 13.40 17.20
CA GLU A 87 6.92 14.25 18.31
C GLU A 87 8.44 14.18 18.51
N THR A 88 9.00 12.97 18.53
CA THR A 88 10.43 12.74 18.69
C THR A 88 11.24 13.35 17.55
N THR A 89 10.77 13.19 16.29
CA THR A 89 11.39 13.83 15.13
C THR A 89 11.39 15.34 15.24
N THR A 90 10.28 15.93 15.69
CA THR A 90 10.17 17.39 15.91
C THR A 90 11.18 17.84 16.98
N ARG A 91 11.30 17.12 18.08
CA ARG A 91 12.24 17.41 19.17
C ARG A 91 13.70 17.33 18.71
N VAL A 92 14.05 16.31 17.92
CA VAL A 92 15.39 16.13 17.36
C VAL A 92 15.73 17.23 16.36
N LEU A 93 14.79 17.62 15.48
CA LEU A 93 14.97 18.72 14.53
C LEU A 93 15.17 20.07 15.23
N ALA A 94 14.47 20.33 16.33
CA ALA A 94 14.63 21.53 17.14
C ALA A 94 16.04 21.68 17.75
N SER A 95 16.85 20.63 17.77
CA SER A 95 18.26 20.69 18.21
C SER A 95 19.21 21.24 17.15
N LEU A 96 18.74 21.49 15.94
CA LEU A 96 19.47 22.13 14.84
C LEU A 96 19.32 23.65 14.88
N THR A 97 20.09 24.35 14.05
CA THR A 97 19.81 25.78 13.87
C THR A 97 18.45 25.98 13.16
N PRO A 98 17.73 27.10 13.44
CA PRO A 98 16.41 27.34 12.84
C PRO A 98 16.42 27.27 11.29
N ARG A 99 17.52 27.66 10.68
CA ARG A 99 17.70 27.60 9.23
C ARG A 99 17.88 26.16 8.72
N GLU A 100 18.68 25.34 9.41
CA GLU A 100 18.89 23.93 9.08
C GLU A 100 17.60 23.14 9.29
N GLU A 101 16.91 23.35 10.40
CA GLU A 101 15.61 22.72 10.70
C GLU A 101 14.58 23.02 9.59
N ARG A 102 14.41 24.28 9.22
CA ARG A 102 13.41 24.70 8.24
C ARG A 102 13.72 24.11 6.85
N ILE A 103 14.99 24.06 6.46
CA ILE A 103 15.42 23.43 5.21
C ILE A 103 15.08 21.94 5.22
N LEU A 104 15.38 21.20 6.29
CA LEU A 104 15.05 19.78 6.38
C LEU A 104 13.54 19.54 6.38
N ARG A 105 12.76 20.34 7.13
CA ARG A 105 11.29 20.23 7.12
C ARG A 105 10.72 20.40 5.71
N MET A 106 11.20 21.36 4.95
CA MET A 106 10.76 21.57 3.57
C MET A 106 11.20 20.45 2.63
N ARG A 107 12.43 19.99 2.75
CA ARG A 107 12.99 18.95 1.90
C ARG A 107 12.28 17.61 2.05
N PHE A 108 11.92 17.26 3.28
CA PHE A 108 11.28 15.98 3.60
C PHE A 108 9.78 16.10 3.88
N GLY A 109 9.17 17.25 3.69
CA GLY A 109 7.74 17.46 3.91
C GLY A 109 7.31 17.33 5.38
N ILE A 110 8.24 17.46 6.35
CA ILE A 110 7.94 17.23 7.76
C ILE A 110 7.06 18.34 8.32
N GLY A 111 5.78 18.03 8.58
CA GLY A 111 4.78 19.00 9.03
C GLY A 111 4.27 19.93 7.90
N MET A 112 4.45 19.52 6.63
CA MET A 112 3.99 20.22 5.44
C MET A 112 3.16 19.28 4.55
N ASN A 113 2.41 19.84 3.61
CA ASN A 113 1.56 19.05 2.70
C ASN A 113 2.36 18.31 1.60
N LYS A 114 3.59 18.75 1.30
CA LYS A 114 4.48 18.14 0.30
C LYS A 114 5.94 18.41 0.63
N ASP A 115 6.82 17.58 0.06
CA ASP A 115 8.26 17.81 -0.02
C ASP A 115 8.59 18.85 -1.11
N HIS A 116 9.73 19.53 -0.96
CA HIS A 116 10.22 20.56 -1.88
C HIS A 116 11.55 20.14 -2.49
N THR A 117 11.76 20.51 -3.73
CA THR A 117 13.04 20.30 -4.42
C THR A 117 14.12 21.24 -3.88
N LEU A 118 15.40 20.88 -4.08
CA LEU A 118 16.51 21.74 -3.69
C LEU A 118 16.45 23.14 -4.33
N GLN A 119 15.87 23.23 -5.52
CA GLN A 119 15.73 24.49 -6.25
C GLN A 119 14.64 25.38 -5.63
N GLU A 120 13.47 24.82 -5.30
CA GLU A 120 12.37 25.54 -4.64
C GLU A 120 12.80 26.06 -3.28
N VAL A 121 13.47 25.20 -2.48
CA VAL A 121 14.04 25.64 -1.19
C VAL A 121 15.09 26.73 -1.39
N GLY A 122 15.96 26.60 -2.42
CA GLY A 122 16.94 27.64 -2.74
C GLY A 122 16.31 28.98 -3.07
N GLN A 123 15.23 28.99 -3.84
CA GLN A 123 14.47 30.21 -4.17
C GLN A 123 13.90 30.84 -2.90
N GLN A 124 13.30 30.06 -2.01
CA GLN A 124 12.69 30.57 -0.78
C GLN A 124 13.70 31.16 0.20
N PHE A 125 14.92 30.63 0.23
CA PHE A 125 16.00 31.13 1.10
C PHE A 125 16.96 32.10 0.39
N SER A 126 16.72 32.46 -0.87
CA SER A 126 17.55 33.31 -1.72
C SER A 126 19.01 32.82 -1.80
N VAL A 127 19.19 31.51 -1.98
CA VAL A 127 20.49 30.86 -2.11
C VAL A 127 20.49 29.85 -3.24
N THR A 128 21.70 29.47 -3.70
CA THR A 128 21.83 28.51 -4.78
C THR A 128 21.45 27.09 -4.36
N ARG A 129 20.99 26.27 -5.31
CA ARG A 129 20.70 24.85 -5.11
C ARG A 129 21.86 24.12 -4.40
N GLU A 130 23.09 24.38 -4.82
CA GLU A 130 24.28 23.74 -4.25
C GLU A 130 24.49 24.13 -2.78
N ARG A 131 24.18 25.38 -2.44
CA ARG A 131 24.26 25.85 -1.05
C ARG A 131 23.23 25.14 -0.15
N ILE A 132 22.01 24.91 -0.64
CA ILE A 132 21.00 24.12 0.10
C ILE A 132 21.51 22.69 0.28
N ARG A 133 22.06 22.04 -0.75
CA ARG A 133 22.63 20.68 -0.65
C ARG A 133 23.71 20.58 0.42
N GLN A 134 24.59 21.59 0.51
CA GLN A 134 25.64 21.64 1.54
C GLN A 134 25.05 21.77 2.94
N ILE A 135 24.03 22.62 3.12
CA ILE A 135 23.37 22.83 4.41
C ILE A 135 22.63 21.52 4.82
N GLU A 136 21.90 20.90 3.91
CA GLU A 136 21.21 19.62 4.12
C GLU A 136 22.22 18.54 4.57
N ALA A 137 23.32 18.35 3.84
CA ALA A 137 24.36 17.38 4.18
C ALA A 137 24.99 17.65 5.56
N LYS A 138 25.21 18.91 5.90
CA LYS A 138 25.73 19.31 7.23
C LYS A 138 24.72 19.03 8.33
N ALA A 139 23.47 19.34 8.12
CA ALA A 139 22.39 19.09 9.09
C ALA A 139 22.20 17.59 9.31
N LEU A 140 22.17 16.78 8.25
CA LEU A 140 22.08 15.33 8.34
C LEU A 140 23.26 14.71 9.10
N ARG A 141 24.50 15.22 8.90
CA ARG A 141 25.67 14.78 9.69
C ARG A 141 25.49 15.08 11.18
N LYS A 142 24.93 16.24 11.53
CA LYS A 142 24.64 16.60 12.93
C LYS A 142 23.59 15.66 13.53
N LEU A 143 22.58 15.27 12.76
CA LEU A 143 21.54 14.33 13.21
C LEU A 143 22.07 12.89 13.34
N LYS A 144 23.06 12.52 12.52
CA LYS A 144 23.69 11.19 12.57
C LYS A 144 24.53 10.98 13.84
N HIS A 145 24.85 12.04 14.58
CA HIS A 145 25.61 11.92 15.83
C HIS A 145 24.87 11.02 16.84
N PRO A 146 25.55 10.11 17.55
CA PRO A 146 24.95 9.12 18.44
C PRO A 146 23.97 9.69 19.47
N SER A 147 24.24 10.88 20.02
CA SER A 147 23.39 11.55 21.01
C SER A 147 22.00 11.91 20.47
N ARG A 148 21.82 12.04 19.14
CA ARG A 148 20.55 12.37 18.49
C ARG A 148 19.96 11.17 17.78
N SER A 149 20.79 10.39 17.09
CA SER A 149 20.34 9.23 16.32
C SER A 149 19.83 8.09 17.19
N LYS A 150 20.35 7.92 18.41
CA LYS A 150 19.93 6.84 19.33
C LYS A 150 18.44 6.88 19.63
N VAL A 151 17.87 8.09 19.79
CA VAL A 151 16.45 8.26 20.12
C VAL A 151 15.54 7.88 18.94
N LEU A 152 15.99 8.10 17.69
CA LEU A 152 15.23 7.73 16.50
C LEU A 152 15.44 6.27 16.09
N ARG A 153 16.54 5.66 16.51
CA ARG A 153 16.89 4.30 16.14
C ARG A 153 15.90 3.26 16.69
N SER A 154 15.33 3.51 17.86
CA SER A 154 14.32 2.65 18.46
C SER A 154 13.04 2.49 17.62
N PHE A 155 12.78 3.39 16.68
CA PHE A 155 11.64 3.31 15.76
C PHE A 155 11.94 2.57 14.45
N LEU A 156 13.21 2.18 14.20
CA LEU A 156 13.60 1.41 13.01
C LEU A 156 13.55 -0.10 13.26
N ASP A 157 13.50 -0.52 14.51
CA ASP A 157 13.52 -1.93 14.92
C ASP A 157 12.09 -2.50 15.10
N HIS A 158 11.07 -1.72 14.64
CA HIS A 158 9.64 -2.10 14.64
C HIS A 158 9.09 -2.12 13.21
#